data_890e8ec077dad5f5e4c55607869982a9
#
_entry.id   890e8ec077dad5f5e4c55607869982a9
#
_cell.length_a   1.000
_cell.length_b   1.000
_cell.length_c   1.000
_cell.angle_alpha   90.00
_cell.angle_beta   90.00
_cell.angle_gamma   90.00
#
_symmetry.space_group_name_H-M   'P 1'
#
loop_
_entity.id
_entity.type
_entity.pdbx_description
1 polymer ?
#
loop_
_entity_poly.entity_id
_entity_poly.type
_entity_poly.pdbx_seq_one_letter_code
_entity_poly.pdbx_strand_id
1 'polypeptide(L)'
;MLAGQDKSVNDSAVKVKWGYKGDIVPERWGKLTPAFALCATGKMQSPIDITQKIQIVPHGLSWQYQSAPMIIMDNGDTPLNLDGHQMIINEGHGVQLNFKDSPPREMITFLGNPYRLVEFHFHSPSENRWHGQSFPMEMHFVHQGKAGKVAVIGVFVKAGEANPAIQQIVENLPKVEGRPFTIKGKRINPADLMPHGKAYYHFKGSLTTPPCSEGLQWVVMADAITASPAQIALLRKAMGGDNARAVQPLNHRQISFSAEEN
;
A
#
# COMPACT_ATOMS: atom_id res chain seq x y z
N MET A 1 38.55 16.10 -34.72
CA MET A 1 37.17 16.52 -34.53
C MET A 1 36.29 15.31 -34.74
N LEU A 2 35.87 14.68 -33.66
CA LEU A 2 34.86 13.60 -33.65
C LEU A 2 33.71 14.10 -32.82
N ALA A 3 32.59 14.38 -33.48
CA ALA A 3 31.35 14.80 -32.87
C ALA A 3 30.73 13.61 -32.13
N GLY A 4 30.67 13.71 -30.81
CA GLY A 4 29.91 12.80 -29.96
C GLY A 4 28.41 13.04 -30.20
N GLN A 5 27.72 12.06 -30.73
CA GLN A 5 26.26 12.06 -30.78
C GLN A 5 25.74 11.73 -29.39
N ASP A 6 25.20 12.75 -28.75
CA ASP A 6 24.42 12.65 -27.54
C ASP A 6 23.08 11.98 -27.92
N LYS A 7 22.98 10.68 -27.64
CA LYS A 7 21.71 9.97 -27.71
C LYS A 7 20.90 10.30 -26.45
N SER A 8 20.16 11.39 -26.51
CA SER A 8 19.04 11.60 -25.60
C SER A 8 18.04 10.45 -25.80
N VAL A 9 18.06 9.48 -24.89
CA VAL A 9 17.04 8.46 -24.79
C VAL A 9 15.78 9.19 -24.34
N ASN A 10 14.91 9.44 -25.32
CA ASN A 10 13.57 9.98 -25.10
C ASN A 10 12.74 8.82 -24.53
N ASP A 11 12.84 8.57 -23.23
CA ASP A 11 12.08 7.55 -22.52
C ASP A 11 10.68 8.12 -22.17
N SER A 12 9.88 8.33 -23.20
CA SER A 12 8.45 8.53 -23.05
C SER A 12 7.84 7.15 -22.70
N ALA A 13 7.94 6.76 -21.44
CA ALA A 13 7.25 5.57 -20.95
C ALA A 13 5.76 5.74 -21.23
N VAL A 14 5.25 4.93 -22.17
CA VAL A 14 3.83 4.90 -22.49
C VAL A 14 3.09 4.50 -21.21
N LYS A 15 2.36 5.44 -20.60
CA LYS A 15 1.53 5.16 -19.43
C LYS A 15 0.38 4.24 -19.85
N VAL A 16 0.47 2.97 -19.50
CA VAL A 16 -0.58 1.99 -19.75
C VAL A 16 -1.66 2.18 -18.70
N LYS A 17 -2.89 2.45 -19.14
CA LYS A 17 -4.04 2.55 -18.24
C LYS A 17 -4.43 1.18 -17.70
N TRP A 18 -4.66 1.12 -16.41
CA TRP A 18 -5.21 -0.03 -15.69
C TRP A 18 -6.25 0.46 -14.66
N GLY A 19 -7.05 -0.43 -14.12
CA GLY A 19 -8.09 -0.05 -13.16
C GLY A 19 -8.86 -1.27 -12.68
N TYR A 20 -10.03 -1.04 -12.12
CA TYR A 20 -10.88 -2.07 -11.50
C TYR A 20 -12.21 -2.28 -12.22
N LYS A 21 -12.39 -1.67 -13.39
CA LYS A 21 -13.65 -1.75 -14.18
C LYS A 21 -13.36 -1.95 -15.66
N GLY A 22 -14.33 -2.51 -16.37
CA GLY A 22 -14.26 -2.67 -17.83
C GLY A 22 -13.17 -3.65 -18.28
N ASP A 23 -12.42 -3.27 -19.30
CA ASP A 23 -11.39 -4.13 -19.90
C ASP A 23 -10.02 -4.05 -19.23
N ILE A 24 -9.86 -3.21 -18.21
CA ILE A 24 -8.60 -2.95 -17.52
C ILE A 24 -8.61 -3.47 -16.08
N VAL A 25 -9.45 -4.46 -15.79
CA VAL A 25 -9.63 -5.10 -14.47
C VAL A 25 -8.44 -5.98 -14.06
N PRO A 26 -8.30 -6.30 -12.76
CA PRO A 26 -7.17 -7.08 -12.23
C PRO A 26 -6.86 -8.39 -12.97
N GLU A 27 -7.87 -9.10 -13.43
CA GLU A 27 -7.74 -10.37 -14.15
C GLU A 27 -7.09 -10.20 -15.54
N ARG A 28 -7.05 -8.98 -16.05
CA ARG A 28 -6.49 -8.63 -17.37
C ARG A 28 -5.17 -7.88 -17.29
N TRP A 29 -4.75 -7.41 -16.10
CA TRP A 29 -3.55 -6.58 -15.96
C TRP A 29 -2.31 -7.20 -16.60
N GLY A 30 -2.05 -8.47 -16.38
CA GLY A 30 -0.90 -9.17 -16.96
C GLY A 30 -0.88 -9.25 -18.49
N LYS A 31 -1.97 -8.87 -19.16
CA LYS A 31 -2.11 -8.84 -20.63
C LYS A 31 -2.09 -7.43 -21.21
N LEU A 32 -2.15 -6.39 -20.37
CA LEU A 32 -2.19 -5.00 -20.83
C LEU A 32 -0.87 -4.55 -21.44
N THR A 33 0.23 -5.04 -20.90
CA THR A 33 1.60 -4.78 -21.38
C THR A 33 2.56 -5.85 -20.88
N PRO A 34 3.66 -6.16 -21.58
CA PRO A 34 4.70 -7.05 -21.08
C PRO A 34 5.27 -6.64 -19.71
N ALA A 35 5.33 -5.34 -19.41
CA ALA A 35 5.76 -4.82 -18.12
C ALA A 35 4.89 -5.29 -16.95
N PHE A 36 3.64 -5.67 -17.18
CA PHE A 36 2.71 -6.15 -16.17
C PHE A 36 2.56 -7.68 -16.13
N ALA A 37 3.42 -8.42 -16.83
CA ALA A 37 3.32 -9.87 -16.95
C ALA A 37 3.26 -10.59 -15.57
N LEU A 38 3.96 -10.07 -14.56
CA LEU A 38 3.95 -10.63 -13.20
C LEU A 38 2.56 -10.64 -12.56
N CYS A 39 1.65 -9.75 -12.96
CA CYS A 39 0.27 -9.75 -12.47
C CYS A 39 -0.48 -11.06 -12.80
N ALA A 40 -0.08 -11.77 -13.87
CA ALA A 40 -0.65 -13.05 -14.29
C ALA A 40 0.26 -14.25 -14.00
N THR A 41 1.59 -14.08 -14.03
CA THR A 41 2.54 -15.19 -13.99
C THR A 41 3.29 -15.32 -12.67
N GLY A 42 3.24 -14.29 -11.82
CA GLY A 42 3.91 -14.26 -10.55
C GLY A 42 3.48 -15.38 -9.61
N LYS A 43 4.38 -15.82 -8.74
CA LYS A 43 4.14 -16.94 -7.82
C LYS A 43 4.09 -16.50 -6.35
N MET A 44 4.52 -15.28 -6.06
CA MET A 44 4.45 -14.68 -4.72
C MET A 44 3.54 -13.45 -4.71
N GLN A 45 2.40 -13.56 -5.35
CA GLN A 45 1.48 -12.45 -5.54
C GLN A 45 0.67 -12.12 -4.27
N SER A 46 0.29 -10.85 -4.14
CA SER A 46 -0.62 -10.29 -3.13
C SER A 46 -1.87 -9.73 -3.81
N PRO A 47 -3.00 -9.59 -3.08
CA PRO A 47 -3.22 -9.97 -1.67
C PRO A 47 -3.40 -11.47 -1.47
N ILE A 48 -3.52 -11.91 -0.20
CA ILE A 48 -3.75 -13.32 0.14
C ILE A 48 -4.93 -13.48 1.12
N ASP A 49 -5.42 -14.70 1.24
CA ASP A 49 -6.29 -15.09 2.34
C ASP A 49 -5.44 -15.69 3.49
N ILE A 50 -5.51 -15.05 4.66
CA ILE A 50 -4.77 -15.48 5.86
C ILE A 50 -5.59 -16.57 6.55
N THR A 51 -5.38 -17.85 6.15
CA THR A 51 -6.23 -18.96 6.59
C THR A 51 -5.53 -20.00 7.43
N GLN A 52 -4.32 -20.45 7.07
CA GLN A 52 -3.72 -21.64 7.70
C GLN A 52 -2.20 -21.70 7.61
N LYS A 53 -1.61 -22.61 8.42
CA LYS A 53 -0.17 -22.91 8.53
C LYS A 53 0.65 -21.70 8.98
N ILE A 54 0.20 -21.12 10.09
CA ILE A 54 0.86 -19.99 10.71
C ILE A 54 2.02 -20.53 11.56
N GLN A 55 3.23 -20.10 11.25
CA GLN A 55 4.40 -20.33 12.07
C GLN A 55 4.52 -19.21 13.09
N ILE A 56 4.59 -19.52 14.37
CA ILE A 56 4.86 -18.52 15.41
C ILE A 56 6.32 -18.12 15.33
N VAL A 57 6.59 -16.81 15.30
CA VAL A 57 7.94 -16.23 15.23
C VAL A 57 8.10 -15.15 16.29
N PRO A 58 9.35 -14.84 16.74
CA PRO A 58 9.60 -13.71 17.60
C PRO A 58 9.12 -12.39 17.00
N HIS A 59 8.78 -11.44 17.87
CA HIS A 59 8.39 -10.11 17.41
C HIS A 59 9.58 -9.39 16.76
N GLY A 60 9.33 -8.74 15.62
CA GLY A 60 10.38 -8.08 14.85
C GLY A 60 9.95 -6.77 14.22
N LEU A 61 8.81 -6.21 14.65
CA LEU A 61 8.26 -4.96 14.14
C LEU A 61 8.26 -3.88 15.23
N SER A 62 8.77 -2.72 14.89
CA SER A 62 8.54 -1.50 15.67
C SER A 62 8.33 -0.31 14.74
N TRP A 63 7.64 0.71 15.21
CA TRP A 63 7.42 1.94 14.45
C TRP A 63 7.64 3.18 15.31
N GLN A 64 8.10 4.24 14.65
CA GLN A 64 8.35 5.55 15.21
C GLN A 64 7.74 6.60 14.27
N TYR A 65 6.41 6.57 14.14
CA TYR A 65 5.71 7.57 13.36
C TYR A 65 5.55 8.86 14.15
N GLN A 66 5.63 9.97 13.46
CA GLN A 66 5.41 11.31 13.99
C GLN A 66 4.44 12.07 13.10
N SER A 67 3.91 13.17 13.64
CA SER A 67 3.04 14.05 12.88
C SER A 67 3.80 14.72 11.74
N ALA A 68 3.29 14.61 10.52
CA ALA A 68 3.83 15.19 9.29
C ALA A 68 2.83 16.11 8.60
N PRO A 69 3.26 17.02 7.71
CA PRO A 69 2.35 17.78 6.87
C PRO A 69 1.41 16.85 6.09
N MET A 70 0.14 17.20 6.02
CA MET A 70 -0.84 16.41 5.27
C MET A 70 -0.73 16.72 3.78
N ILE A 71 -0.16 15.79 3.02
CA ILE A 71 -0.03 15.84 1.55
C ILE A 71 -0.90 14.73 0.99
N ILE A 72 -2.05 15.11 0.45
CA ILE A 72 -3.05 14.17 -0.06
C ILE A 72 -3.11 14.20 -1.58
N MET A 73 -3.38 13.07 -2.20
CA MET A 73 -3.49 12.90 -3.63
C MET A 73 -4.58 11.88 -3.96
N ASP A 74 -5.28 12.10 -5.06
CA ASP A 74 -6.18 11.15 -5.69
C ASP A 74 -5.55 10.67 -7.00
N ASN A 75 -5.59 9.36 -7.27
CA ASN A 75 -4.97 8.73 -8.45
C ASN A 75 -3.47 9.06 -8.62
N GLY A 76 -2.71 8.91 -7.54
CA GLY A 76 -1.31 9.29 -7.50
C GLY A 76 -0.33 8.33 -8.18
N ASP A 77 0.76 8.91 -8.68
CA ASP A 77 1.95 8.18 -9.09
C ASP A 77 2.97 8.20 -7.94
N THR A 78 3.27 7.06 -7.33
CA THR A 78 4.27 6.94 -6.27
C THR A 78 5.55 6.34 -6.83
N PRO A 79 6.68 7.05 -6.79
CA PRO A 79 7.95 6.44 -7.16
C PRO A 79 8.44 5.52 -6.04
N LEU A 80 8.61 4.25 -6.37
CA LEU A 80 9.31 3.26 -5.56
C LEU A 80 10.61 2.87 -6.22
N ASN A 81 11.63 2.58 -5.43
CA ASN A 81 12.90 2.06 -5.93
C ASN A 81 13.00 0.57 -5.60
N LEU A 82 12.71 -0.26 -6.58
CA LEU A 82 12.82 -1.71 -6.47
C LEU A 82 14.07 -2.17 -7.23
N ASP A 83 14.89 -2.98 -6.58
CA ASP A 83 16.10 -3.57 -7.17
C ASP A 83 17.05 -2.55 -7.86
N GLY A 84 17.13 -1.32 -7.32
CA GLY A 84 17.94 -0.24 -7.86
C GLY A 84 17.31 0.50 -9.06
N HIS A 85 16.12 0.10 -9.50
CA HIS A 85 15.36 0.79 -10.53
C HIS A 85 14.25 1.63 -9.92
N GLN A 86 14.16 2.89 -10.32
CA GLN A 86 13.05 3.74 -9.91
C GLN A 86 11.80 3.32 -10.70
N MET A 87 10.81 2.79 -9.98
CA MET A 87 9.50 2.50 -10.54
C MET A 87 8.50 3.58 -10.11
N ILE A 88 7.66 3.98 -11.04
CA ILE A 88 6.52 4.84 -10.76
C ILE A 88 5.30 3.93 -10.69
N ILE A 89 4.68 3.86 -9.53
CA ILE A 89 3.42 3.14 -9.34
C ILE A 89 2.30 4.15 -9.49
N ASN A 90 1.44 3.90 -10.48
CA ASN A 90 0.20 4.65 -10.65
C ASN A 90 -0.89 3.89 -9.90
N GLU A 91 -1.30 4.42 -8.79
CA GLU A 91 -2.38 3.85 -7.96
C GLU A 91 -3.78 4.12 -8.55
N GLY A 92 -3.86 4.64 -9.76
CA GLY A 92 -5.02 4.82 -10.67
C GLY A 92 -6.42 5.06 -10.09
N HIS A 93 -6.71 4.64 -8.85
CA HIS A 93 -8.02 4.73 -8.19
C HIS A 93 -7.84 4.67 -6.66
N GLY A 94 -7.12 5.62 -6.06
CA GLY A 94 -6.85 5.59 -4.63
C GLY A 94 -6.72 6.96 -3.99
N VAL A 95 -7.20 7.09 -2.77
CA VAL A 95 -6.87 8.22 -1.89
C VAL A 95 -5.56 7.89 -1.19
N GLN A 96 -4.53 8.69 -1.44
CA GLN A 96 -3.17 8.47 -0.97
C GLN A 96 -2.62 9.67 -0.21
N LEU A 97 -1.89 9.41 0.88
CA LEU A 97 -1.15 10.41 1.63
C LEU A 97 0.36 10.17 1.50
N ASN A 98 1.09 11.20 1.11
CA ASN A 98 2.50 11.14 0.75
C ASN A 98 3.40 11.71 1.86
N PHE A 99 4.58 11.07 2.06
CA PHE A 99 5.58 11.43 3.08
C PHE A 99 6.98 11.69 2.49
N LYS A 100 7.05 12.08 1.21
CA LYS A 100 8.28 12.18 0.42
C LYS A 100 9.35 13.11 1.01
N ASP A 101 8.94 14.23 1.58
CA ASP A 101 9.84 15.31 2.00
C ASP A 101 9.99 15.40 3.52
N SER A 102 9.48 14.42 4.23
CA SER A 102 9.63 14.38 5.69
C SER A 102 11.03 13.94 6.07
N PRO A 103 11.66 14.56 7.07
CA PRO A 103 12.89 14.03 7.65
C PRO A 103 12.67 12.58 8.10
N PRO A 104 13.71 11.76 8.29
CA PRO A 104 13.58 10.31 8.55
C PRO A 104 12.98 10.00 9.94
N ARG A 105 11.76 10.46 10.17
CA ARG A 105 11.02 10.33 11.43
C ARG A 105 9.82 9.39 11.33
N GLU A 106 9.40 9.07 10.11
CA GLU A 106 8.34 8.09 9.83
C GLU A 106 8.97 6.75 9.49
N MET A 107 9.55 6.09 10.49
CA MET A 107 10.31 4.86 10.31
C MET A 107 9.61 3.67 10.93
N ILE A 108 9.80 2.52 10.30
CA ILE A 108 9.65 1.22 10.95
C ILE A 108 10.99 0.50 10.99
N THR A 109 11.17 -0.37 11.98
CA THR A 109 12.20 -1.40 11.95
C THR A 109 11.49 -2.73 11.82
N PHE A 110 11.82 -3.50 10.79
CA PHE A 110 11.27 -4.82 10.58
C PHE A 110 12.39 -5.85 10.38
N LEU A 111 12.42 -6.87 11.22
CA LEU A 111 13.49 -7.89 11.27
C LEU A 111 14.90 -7.27 11.28
N GLY A 112 15.09 -6.25 12.11
CA GLY A 112 16.36 -5.51 12.25
C GLY A 112 16.71 -4.55 11.09
N ASN A 113 15.86 -4.41 10.08
CA ASN A 113 16.09 -3.50 8.96
C ASN A 113 15.20 -2.26 9.09
N PRO A 114 15.76 -1.04 8.92
CA PRO A 114 14.99 0.19 8.90
C PRO A 114 14.33 0.41 7.55
N TYR A 115 13.08 0.88 7.56
CA TYR A 115 12.32 1.30 6.38
C TYR A 115 11.63 2.63 6.67
N ARG A 116 11.63 3.52 5.69
CA ARG A 116 10.99 4.84 5.76
C ARG A 116 9.61 4.78 5.11
N LEU A 117 8.60 5.36 5.74
CA LEU A 117 7.28 5.52 5.15
C LEU A 117 7.36 6.42 3.91
N VAL A 118 6.81 5.96 2.81
CA VAL A 118 6.71 6.70 1.54
C VAL A 118 5.33 7.29 1.38
N GLU A 119 4.31 6.47 1.61
CA GLU A 119 2.90 6.82 1.50
C GLU A 119 2.02 5.81 2.24
N PHE A 120 0.76 6.16 2.46
CA PHE A 120 -0.28 5.18 2.72
C PHE A 120 -1.55 5.48 1.91
N HIS A 121 -2.30 4.43 1.61
CA HIS A 121 -3.51 4.50 0.79
C HIS A 121 -4.56 3.51 1.29
N PHE A 122 -5.75 3.57 0.67
CA PHE A 122 -6.92 2.81 1.10
C PHE A 122 -7.43 1.88 0.00
N HIS A 123 -7.94 0.72 0.42
CA HIS A 123 -8.70 -0.21 -0.41
C HIS A 123 -10.07 -0.48 0.22
N SER A 124 -11.10 -0.58 -0.60
CA SER A 124 -12.45 -0.98 -0.20
C SER A 124 -13.03 -1.96 -1.24
N PRO A 125 -13.45 -3.18 -0.84
CA PRO A 125 -13.21 -3.82 0.47
C PRO A 125 -11.74 -4.07 0.75
N SER A 126 -11.38 -4.73 1.88
CA SER A 126 -10.02 -5.15 2.15
C SER A 126 -9.51 -6.08 1.05
N GLU A 127 -8.24 -5.92 0.69
CA GLU A 127 -7.58 -6.78 -0.30
C GLU A 127 -7.18 -8.12 0.31
N ASN A 128 -6.46 -8.08 1.46
CA ASN A 128 -6.24 -9.30 2.22
C ASN A 128 -7.55 -9.76 2.88
N ARG A 129 -7.66 -11.07 3.07
CA ARG A 129 -8.80 -11.68 3.77
C ARG A 129 -8.34 -12.36 5.03
N TRP A 130 -9.26 -12.47 5.97
CA TRP A 130 -9.11 -13.26 7.18
C TRP A 130 -10.12 -14.42 7.17
N HIS A 131 -9.64 -15.66 7.03
CA HIS A 131 -10.48 -16.86 6.92
C HIS A 131 -11.60 -16.71 5.88
N GLY A 132 -11.27 -16.23 4.69
CA GLY A 132 -12.20 -16.05 3.58
C GLY A 132 -13.05 -14.78 3.66
N GLN A 133 -12.99 -14.04 4.76
CA GLN A 133 -13.80 -12.83 4.96
C GLN A 133 -12.99 -11.57 4.68
N SER A 134 -13.58 -10.61 3.97
CA SER A 134 -13.05 -9.27 3.80
C SER A 134 -13.58 -8.33 4.87
N PHE A 135 -12.77 -7.37 5.25
CA PHE A 135 -13.18 -6.20 6.02
C PHE A 135 -13.76 -5.12 5.09
N PRO A 136 -14.55 -4.17 5.61
CA PRO A 136 -15.05 -3.06 4.81
C PRO A 136 -13.97 -2.25 4.11
N MET A 137 -12.75 -2.20 4.70
CA MET A 137 -11.63 -1.45 4.16
C MET A 137 -10.30 -1.99 4.69
N GLU A 138 -9.22 -1.72 3.97
CA GLU A 138 -7.83 -1.95 4.39
C GLU A 138 -6.98 -0.74 4.03
N MET A 139 -6.03 -0.41 4.88
CA MET A 139 -4.99 0.59 4.61
C MET A 139 -3.66 -0.10 4.38
N HIS A 140 -2.89 0.38 3.40
CA HIS A 140 -1.53 -0.06 3.15
C HIS A 140 -0.56 1.08 3.40
N PHE A 141 0.36 0.88 4.34
CA PHE A 141 1.47 1.79 4.63
C PHE A 141 2.71 1.27 3.91
N VAL A 142 3.13 1.94 2.87
CA VAL A 142 4.23 1.52 2.01
C VAL A 142 5.54 2.14 2.49
N HIS A 143 6.51 1.29 2.80
CA HIS A 143 7.80 1.71 3.32
C HIS A 143 8.93 1.26 2.40
N GLN A 144 9.94 2.10 2.26
CA GLN A 144 11.13 1.85 1.47
C GLN A 144 12.36 1.71 2.36
N GLY A 145 13.07 0.61 2.22
CA GLY A 145 14.32 0.30 2.88
C GLY A 145 15.53 0.53 1.96
N LYS A 146 16.69 0.12 2.45
CA LYS A 146 17.94 0.15 1.65
C LYS A 146 17.87 -0.84 0.47
N ALA A 147 18.62 -0.55 -0.60
CA ALA A 147 18.74 -1.40 -1.79
C ALA A 147 17.40 -1.82 -2.41
N GLY A 148 16.43 -0.89 -2.47
CA GLY A 148 15.14 -1.12 -3.10
C GLY A 148 14.18 -2.03 -2.35
N LYS A 149 14.51 -2.49 -1.13
CA LYS A 149 13.60 -3.30 -0.33
C LYS A 149 12.32 -2.52 -0.01
N VAL A 150 11.19 -3.19 -0.05
CA VAL A 150 9.89 -2.62 0.30
C VAL A 150 9.22 -3.46 1.38
N ALA A 151 8.64 -2.80 2.36
CA ALA A 151 7.77 -3.40 3.36
C ALA A 151 6.41 -2.67 3.36
N VAL A 152 5.32 -3.43 3.40
CA VAL A 152 3.96 -2.90 3.46
C VAL A 152 3.32 -3.36 4.76
N ILE A 153 2.79 -2.42 5.54
CA ILE A 153 1.93 -2.74 6.68
C ILE A 153 0.48 -2.61 6.22
N GLY A 154 -0.26 -3.72 6.29
CA GLY A 154 -1.70 -3.76 6.07
C GLY A 154 -2.44 -3.60 7.40
N VAL A 155 -3.42 -2.72 7.45
CA VAL A 155 -4.29 -2.48 8.61
C VAL A 155 -5.74 -2.62 8.18
N PHE A 156 -6.44 -3.62 8.73
CA PHE A 156 -7.86 -3.79 8.49
C PHE A 156 -8.68 -2.70 9.18
N VAL A 157 -9.73 -2.26 8.51
CA VAL A 157 -10.69 -1.28 9.06
C VAL A 157 -12.06 -1.91 9.11
N LYS A 158 -12.64 -2.02 10.31
CA LYS A 158 -13.99 -2.50 10.53
C LYS A 158 -14.96 -1.34 10.78
N ALA A 159 -16.23 -1.54 10.47
CA ALA A 159 -17.26 -0.57 10.83
C ALA A 159 -17.43 -0.50 12.36
N GLY A 160 -17.50 0.72 12.89
CA GLY A 160 -17.61 0.97 14.32
C GLY A 160 -17.62 2.46 14.64
N GLU A 161 -16.92 2.84 15.70
CA GLU A 161 -16.75 4.23 16.07
C GLU A 161 -15.97 5.01 15.03
N ALA A 162 -16.25 6.31 14.92
CA ALA A 162 -15.53 7.20 14.02
C ALA A 162 -14.07 7.35 14.44
N ASN A 163 -13.15 7.25 13.47
CA ASN A 163 -11.74 7.50 13.68
C ASN A 163 -11.41 8.98 13.40
N PRO A 164 -10.86 9.72 14.36
CA PRO A 164 -10.54 11.15 14.17
C PRO A 164 -9.52 11.42 13.06
N ALA A 165 -8.51 10.54 12.88
CA ALA A 165 -7.54 10.70 11.82
C ALA A 165 -8.16 10.44 10.43
N ILE A 166 -9.02 9.43 10.30
CA ILE A 166 -9.80 9.20 9.08
C ILE A 166 -10.76 10.38 8.84
N GLN A 167 -11.37 10.94 9.88
CA GLN A 167 -12.23 12.12 9.74
C GLN A 167 -11.48 13.29 9.13
N GLN A 168 -10.27 13.54 9.60
CA GLN A 168 -9.42 14.59 9.03
C GLN A 168 -9.11 14.35 7.54
N ILE A 169 -8.95 13.09 7.13
CA ILE A 169 -8.71 12.73 5.72
C ILE A 169 -9.96 13.01 4.89
N VAL A 170 -11.14 12.53 5.30
CA VAL A 170 -12.37 12.69 4.52
C VAL A 170 -12.83 14.14 4.40
N GLU A 171 -12.53 14.99 5.37
CA GLU A 171 -12.78 16.44 5.30
C GLU A 171 -11.88 17.18 4.29
N ASN A 172 -10.77 16.56 3.91
CA ASN A 172 -9.76 17.16 3.04
C ASN A 172 -9.52 16.34 1.75
N LEU A 173 -10.51 15.55 1.33
CA LEU A 173 -10.40 14.75 0.11
C LEU A 173 -10.12 15.64 -1.11
N PRO A 174 -9.25 15.20 -2.03
CA PRO A 174 -8.96 15.92 -3.26
C PRO A 174 -10.20 16.12 -4.11
N LYS A 175 -10.30 17.28 -4.76
CA LYS A 175 -11.34 17.57 -5.75
C LYS A 175 -10.87 17.36 -7.20
N VAL A 176 -9.56 17.17 -7.37
CA VAL A 176 -8.92 17.04 -8.69
C VAL A 176 -7.97 15.84 -8.64
N GLU A 177 -8.13 14.94 -9.57
CA GLU A 177 -7.29 13.74 -9.72
C GLU A 177 -5.85 14.08 -10.16
N GLY A 178 -4.91 13.23 -9.76
CA GLY A 178 -3.54 13.19 -10.28
C GLY A 178 -2.62 14.30 -9.78
N ARG A 179 -3.02 15.12 -8.82
CA ARG A 179 -2.16 16.19 -8.26
C ARG A 179 -2.07 16.10 -6.75
N PRO A 180 -0.84 15.94 -6.19
CA PRO A 180 -0.64 16.06 -4.76
C PRO A 180 -0.84 17.52 -4.34
N PHE A 181 -1.50 17.75 -3.23
CA PHE A 181 -1.53 19.07 -2.63
C PHE A 181 -1.41 19.00 -1.10
N THR A 182 -0.70 19.97 -0.58
CA THR A 182 -0.50 20.14 0.86
C THR A 182 -1.68 20.87 1.46
N ILE A 183 -2.32 20.28 2.44
CA ILE A 183 -3.40 20.94 3.19
C ILE A 183 -2.74 21.90 4.20
N LYS A 184 -2.86 23.20 3.95
CA LYS A 184 -2.23 24.25 4.77
C LYS A 184 -2.66 24.13 6.24
N GLY A 185 -1.68 24.03 7.12
CA GLY A 185 -1.89 23.96 8.57
C GLY A 185 -2.42 22.62 9.09
N LYS A 186 -2.66 21.63 8.22
CA LYS A 186 -3.06 20.28 8.64
C LYS A 186 -1.85 19.34 8.70
N ARG A 187 -1.86 18.50 9.69
CA ARG A 187 -0.84 17.47 9.91
C ARG A 187 -1.54 16.15 10.19
N ILE A 188 -0.90 15.06 9.83
CA ILE A 188 -1.37 13.70 10.12
C ILE A 188 -0.26 12.93 10.81
N ASN A 189 -0.61 12.15 11.82
CA ASN A 189 0.30 11.20 12.43
C ASN A 189 -0.11 9.77 12.00
N PRO A 190 0.71 9.04 11.24
CA PRO A 190 0.38 7.68 10.84
C PRO A 190 0.14 6.74 12.03
N ALA A 191 0.70 7.03 13.21
CA ALA A 191 0.46 6.24 14.42
C ALA A 191 -1.02 6.23 14.85
N ASP A 192 -1.77 7.29 14.57
CA ASP A 192 -3.20 7.40 14.92
C ASP A 192 -4.10 6.47 14.06
N LEU A 193 -3.51 5.84 13.05
CA LEU A 193 -4.13 4.89 12.13
C LEU A 193 -3.62 3.45 12.34
N MET A 194 -2.77 3.23 13.35
CA MET A 194 -2.30 1.91 13.74
C MET A 194 -3.17 1.35 14.86
N PRO A 195 -3.39 0.02 14.93
CA PRO A 195 -4.06 -0.58 16.06
C PRO A 195 -3.22 -0.47 17.33
N HIS A 196 -3.86 -0.60 18.49
CA HIS A 196 -3.14 -0.61 19.78
C HIS A 196 -2.28 -1.86 19.95
N GLY A 197 -2.80 -3.03 19.55
CA GLY A 197 -2.06 -4.28 19.56
C GLY A 197 -0.98 -4.33 18.49
N LYS A 198 0.12 -4.99 18.78
CA LYS A 198 1.29 -5.09 17.90
C LYS A 198 1.46 -6.46 17.24
N ALA A 199 0.54 -7.39 17.51
CA ALA A 199 0.53 -8.68 16.84
C ALA A 199 0.28 -8.54 15.34
N TYR A 200 0.97 -9.36 14.55
CA TYR A 200 0.87 -9.29 13.09
C TYR A 200 1.10 -10.63 12.40
N TYR A 201 0.62 -10.72 11.17
CA TYR A 201 0.94 -11.78 10.21
C TYR A 201 1.99 -11.26 9.23
N HIS A 202 2.94 -12.12 8.86
CA HIS A 202 3.99 -11.77 7.91
C HIS A 202 4.10 -12.82 6.81
N PHE A 203 4.26 -12.35 5.58
CA PHE A 203 4.53 -13.17 4.41
C PHE A 203 5.31 -12.37 3.34
N LYS A 204 5.99 -13.07 2.45
CA LYS A 204 6.56 -12.46 1.24
C LYS A 204 5.49 -12.36 0.16
N GLY A 205 5.38 -11.19 -0.45
CA GLY A 205 4.35 -10.92 -1.44
C GLY A 205 4.79 -9.96 -2.54
N SER A 206 3.79 -9.33 -3.15
CA SER A 206 3.95 -8.39 -4.26
C SER A 206 3.25 -7.07 -3.99
N LEU A 207 3.43 -6.11 -4.90
CA LEU A 207 2.47 -5.04 -5.08
C LEU A 207 1.11 -5.63 -5.46
N THR A 208 0.03 -5.04 -4.99
CA THR A 208 -1.35 -5.43 -5.33
C THR A 208 -1.85 -4.73 -6.58
N THR A 209 -1.09 -3.79 -7.10
CA THR A 209 -1.36 -3.04 -8.33
C THR A 209 -0.26 -3.28 -9.37
N PRO A 210 -0.49 -3.07 -10.68
CA PRO A 210 0.55 -3.16 -11.67
C PRO A 210 1.79 -2.31 -11.34
N PRO A 211 2.99 -2.85 -11.55
CA PRO A 211 3.33 -4.06 -12.29
C PRO A 211 3.36 -5.35 -11.48
N CYS A 212 2.79 -5.40 -10.27
CA CYS A 212 2.70 -6.57 -9.41
C CYS A 212 4.07 -7.17 -9.03
N SER A 213 5.08 -6.32 -8.88
CA SER A 213 6.45 -6.71 -8.54
C SER A 213 6.49 -7.49 -7.24
N GLU A 214 7.25 -8.59 -7.22
CA GLU A 214 7.38 -9.50 -6.09
C GLU A 214 8.59 -9.15 -5.19
N GLY A 215 8.69 -9.82 -4.06
CA GLY A 215 9.82 -9.68 -3.13
C GLY A 215 9.55 -8.71 -1.96
N LEU A 216 8.34 -8.19 -1.84
CA LEU A 216 7.95 -7.30 -0.75
C LEU A 216 7.73 -8.07 0.55
N GLN A 217 8.04 -7.41 1.67
CA GLN A 217 7.65 -7.87 3.00
C GLN A 217 6.25 -7.34 3.33
N TRP A 218 5.30 -8.24 3.53
CA TRP A 218 3.95 -7.91 3.98
C TRP A 218 3.82 -8.17 5.47
N VAL A 219 3.36 -7.17 6.19
CA VAL A 219 3.04 -7.23 7.61
C VAL A 219 1.57 -6.83 7.76
N VAL A 220 0.68 -7.78 8.02
CA VAL A 220 -0.74 -7.49 8.21
C VAL A 220 -1.04 -7.51 9.70
N MET A 221 -1.47 -6.39 10.25
CA MET A 221 -1.80 -6.27 11.66
C MET A 221 -2.95 -7.21 12.04
N ALA A 222 -2.81 -7.90 13.16
CA ALA A 222 -3.83 -8.85 13.61
C ALA A 222 -5.11 -8.15 14.08
N ASP A 223 -4.96 -6.97 14.66
CA ASP A 223 -6.07 -6.15 15.12
C ASP A 223 -6.50 -5.14 14.05
N ALA A 224 -7.81 -4.97 13.92
CA ALA A 224 -8.40 -3.96 13.06
C ALA A 224 -8.66 -2.67 13.84
N ILE A 225 -8.51 -1.53 13.17
CA ILE A 225 -9.05 -0.27 13.67
C ILE A 225 -10.51 -0.10 13.29
N THR A 226 -11.18 0.91 13.83
CA THR A 226 -12.56 1.24 13.48
C THR A 226 -12.65 2.52 12.65
N ALA A 227 -13.66 2.59 11.81
CA ALA A 227 -14.15 3.81 11.19
C ALA A 227 -15.68 3.79 11.16
N SER A 228 -16.32 4.94 11.18
CA SER A 228 -17.78 4.98 11.05
C SER A 228 -18.22 4.54 9.65
N PRO A 229 -19.42 3.97 9.50
CA PRO A 229 -19.97 3.64 8.17
C PRO A 229 -19.97 4.82 7.21
N ALA A 230 -20.18 6.04 7.71
CA ALA A 230 -20.13 7.26 6.91
C ALA A 230 -18.72 7.57 6.39
N GLN A 231 -17.68 7.42 7.23
CA GLN A 231 -16.29 7.61 6.82
C GLN A 231 -15.87 6.58 5.75
N ILE A 232 -16.22 5.31 5.95
CA ILE A 232 -15.97 4.23 4.98
C ILE A 232 -16.65 4.55 3.64
N ALA A 233 -17.92 4.95 3.67
CA ALA A 233 -18.67 5.29 2.46
C ALA A 233 -18.08 6.49 1.71
N LEU A 234 -17.63 7.53 2.43
CA LEU A 234 -16.99 8.71 1.82
C LEU A 234 -15.67 8.36 1.15
N LEU A 235 -14.80 7.58 1.80
CA LEU A 235 -13.54 7.13 1.21
C LEU A 235 -13.79 6.23 0.00
N ARG A 236 -14.68 5.24 0.11
CA ARG A 236 -15.05 4.36 -1.02
C ARG A 236 -15.59 5.16 -2.21
N LYS A 237 -16.42 6.17 -1.95
CA LYS A 237 -16.91 7.07 -2.99
C LYS A 237 -15.77 7.86 -3.65
N ALA A 238 -14.84 8.40 -2.86
CA ALA A 238 -13.69 9.14 -3.37
C ALA A 238 -12.79 8.27 -4.26
N MET A 239 -12.63 6.98 -3.92
CA MET A 239 -11.89 6.01 -4.71
C MET A 239 -12.63 5.49 -5.96
N GLY A 240 -13.81 6.03 -6.27
CA GLY A 240 -14.62 5.60 -7.43
C GLY A 240 -15.31 4.24 -7.26
N GLY A 241 -15.39 3.70 -6.04
CA GLY A 241 -16.02 2.42 -5.69
C GLY A 241 -15.01 1.39 -5.20
N ASP A 242 -15.26 0.11 -5.52
CA ASP A 242 -14.37 -1.00 -5.13
C ASP A 242 -13.06 -0.96 -5.92
N ASN A 243 -11.94 -1.05 -5.19
CA ASN A 243 -10.57 -1.00 -5.70
C ASN A 243 -9.68 -2.10 -5.09
N ALA A 244 -10.24 -3.28 -4.86
CA ALA A 244 -9.53 -4.42 -4.32
C ALA A 244 -9.22 -5.44 -5.42
N ARG A 245 -7.97 -5.90 -5.46
CA ARG A 245 -7.56 -7.06 -6.26
C ARG A 245 -8.04 -8.35 -5.59
N ALA A 246 -8.46 -9.34 -6.36
CA ALA A 246 -8.78 -10.66 -5.83
C ALA A 246 -7.57 -11.32 -5.15
N VAL A 247 -7.83 -12.14 -4.11
CA VAL A 247 -6.78 -12.90 -3.41
C VAL A 247 -6.04 -13.83 -4.36
N GLN A 248 -4.74 -13.98 -4.13
CA GLN A 248 -3.83 -14.77 -4.94
C GLN A 248 -3.43 -16.06 -4.23
N PRO A 249 -3.11 -17.13 -4.96
CA PRO A 249 -2.67 -18.40 -4.37
C PRO A 249 -1.41 -18.22 -3.52
N LEU A 250 -1.35 -18.92 -2.40
CA LEU A 250 -0.15 -18.94 -1.53
C LEU A 250 1.06 -19.57 -2.21
N ASN A 251 0.85 -20.53 -3.13
CA ASN A 251 1.93 -21.23 -3.82
C ASN A 251 3.03 -21.74 -2.85
N HIS A 252 2.61 -22.41 -1.77
CA HIS A 252 3.48 -22.95 -0.71
C HIS A 252 4.20 -21.90 0.14
N ARG A 253 3.89 -20.62 0.01
CA ARG A 253 4.42 -19.59 0.94
C ARG A 253 3.93 -19.87 2.37
N GLN A 254 4.81 -19.64 3.31
CA GLN A 254 4.47 -19.70 4.73
C GLN A 254 3.97 -18.34 5.19
N ILE A 255 2.99 -18.36 6.07
CA ILE A 255 2.55 -17.19 6.82
C ILE A 255 3.12 -17.34 8.22
N SER A 256 3.84 -16.33 8.70
CA SER A 256 4.30 -16.26 10.07
C SER A 256 3.35 -15.41 10.91
N PHE A 257 3.23 -15.71 12.19
CA PHE A 257 2.51 -14.89 13.16
C PHE A 257 3.46 -14.49 14.28
N SER A 258 3.46 -13.24 14.63
CA SER A 258 4.17 -12.70 15.78
C SER A 258 3.15 -12.15 16.77
N ALA A 259 3.12 -12.74 17.95
CA ALA A 259 2.34 -12.21 19.06
C ALA A 259 3.00 -10.93 19.60
N GLU A 260 2.24 -10.13 20.31
CA GLU A 260 2.78 -9.02 21.09
C GLU A 260 3.65 -9.57 22.20
N GLU A 261 4.87 -9.02 22.37
CA GLU A 261 5.68 -9.31 23.55
C GLU A 261 5.07 -8.55 24.76
N ASN A 262 4.77 -9.29 25.83
CA ASN A 262 4.28 -8.74 27.10
C ASN A 262 5.36 -7.90 27.82
#